data_4261067bb0113f087cc49cb7393fa3ff
#
_entry.id   4261067bb0113f087cc49cb7393fa3ff
#
_cell.length_a   1.000
_cell.length_b   1.000
_cell.length_c   1.000
_cell.angle_alpha   90.00
_cell.angle_beta   90.00
_cell.angle_gamma   90.00
#
_symmetry.space_group_name_H-M   'P 1'
#
loop_
_entity.id
_entity.type
_entity.pdbx_description
1 polymer ?
#
loop_
_entity_poly.entity_id
_entity_poly.type
_entity_poly.pdbx_seq_one_letter_code
_entity_poly.pdbx_strand_id
1 'polypeptide(L)'
;MTRTFLNLPALLLAWTVIVVVAYTPTPPKISPATNRPNQLYTWRKQQIRYQQAGPENGDPVLLVHGLFVNSDHWRKTLLGLADEGYNVYAIDLWGYGYSSKPPYDSPEARAVCGENKRFADDESLAILRDVPLGNPSGKGERVRDIELRHPVRSPYNFFTWSELITDFCRQVVPKRPVTLVCNSIGTISSLQAVIDTPDLYTGVCVVTPNFRELHSAEIAFPALSMPVVRAIQKALREKGQPLFDALAKPETVRQILKEPYKVQDAIDDTLVQVLLDPLLSEGASKIVFDTLSYSAGPLPEQQLSIFPDDKPVWITYGTSDPWTPDKRVDALINKPCVEKVVPLPGIGHCPHDEAPELVNPFILEFLKRVKPKDEKEAQ
;
A
#
# COMPACT_ATOMS: atom_id res chain seq x y z
N MET A 1 -8.39 27.73 -54.53
CA MET A 1 -9.08 27.47 -53.23
C MET A 1 -8.70 26.09 -52.73
N THR A 2 -7.61 25.99 -51.99
CA THR A 2 -7.08 24.75 -51.41
C THR A 2 -7.50 24.69 -49.94
N ARG A 3 -8.46 23.81 -49.61
CA ARG A 3 -8.85 23.53 -48.25
C ARG A 3 -7.83 22.60 -47.62
N THR A 4 -7.10 23.12 -46.66
CA THR A 4 -6.24 22.35 -45.76
C THR A 4 -7.10 21.52 -44.84
N PHE A 5 -7.11 20.19 -45.00
CA PHE A 5 -7.68 19.27 -44.01
C PHE A 5 -6.70 19.21 -42.82
N LEU A 6 -7.08 19.80 -41.70
CA LEU A 6 -6.44 19.60 -40.40
C LEU A 6 -6.65 18.14 -39.99
N ASN A 7 -5.54 17.44 -39.78
CA ASN A 7 -5.52 16.03 -39.34
C ASN A 7 -6.17 15.88 -37.96
N LEU A 8 -7.45 15.47 -37.91
CA LEU A 8 -8.18 15.15 -36.69
C LEU A 8 -7.46 14.19 -35.72
N PRO A 9 -6.67 13.19 -36.22
CA PRO A 9 -5.96 12.28 -35.31
C PRO A 9 -4.86 12.96 -34.46
N ALA A 10 -4.22 13.99 -34.98
CA ALA A 10 -3.16 14.69 -34.22
C ALA A 10 -3.71 15.55 -33.06
N LEU A 11 -4.91 16.10 -33.22
CA LEU A 11 -5.59 16.82 -32.16
C LEU A 11 -6.08 15.89 -31.04
N LEU A 12 -6.61 14.71 -31.38
CA LEU A 12 -7.03 13.71 -30.41
C LEU A 12 -5.86 13.14 -29.60
N LEU A 13 -4.70 12.90 -30.25
CA LEU A 13 -3.49 12.46 -29.54
C LEU A 13 -2.94 13.55 -28.59
N ALA A 14 -3.00 14.83 -28.99
CA ALA A 14 -2.57 15.94 -28.15
C ALA A 14 -3.47 16.09 -26.92
N TRP A 15 -4.78 15.91 -27.05
CA TRP A 15 -5.73 15.92 -25.94
C TRP A 15 -5.53 14.75 -24.97
N THR A 16 -5.26 13.55 -25.50
CA THR A 16 -5.01 12.38 -24.66
C THR A 16 -3.72 12.52 -23.83
N VAL A 17 -2.69 13.14 -24.42
CA VAL A 17 -1.42 13.40 -23.72
C VAL A 17 -1.59 14.50 -22.65
N ILE A 18 -2.40 15.54 -22.92
CA ILE A 18 -2.64 16.64 -21.99
C ILE A 18 -3.45 16.16 -20.78
N VAL A 19 -4.43 15.26 -20.96
CA VAL A 19 -5.24 14.71 -19.85
C VAL A 19 -4.40 13.79 -18.95
N VAL A 20 -3.48 13.01 -19.50
CA VAL A 20 -2.57 12.16 -18.69
C VAL A 20 -1.62 12.99 -17.83
N VAL A 21 -1.24 14.20 -18.27
CA VAL A 21 -0.37 15.10 -17.51
C VAL A 21 -1.11 15.76 -16.35
N ALA A 22 -2.42 16.00 -16.45
CA ALA A 22 -3.20 16.73 -15.46
C ALA A 22 -3.32 16.01 -14.10
N TYR A 23 -3.32 14.67 -14.10
CA TYR A 23 -3.45 13.87 -12.87
C TYR A 23 -2.13 13.23 -12.39
N THR A 24 -1.01 13.68 -12.92
CA THR A 24 0.32 13.22 -12.50
C THR A 24 1.03 14.36 -11.80
N PRO A 25 1.11 14.35 -10.47
CA PRO A 25 1.85 15.37 -9.74
C PRO A 25 3.34 15.27 -10.05
N THR A 26 3.99 16.41 -10.18
CA THR A 26 5.43 16.46 -10.42
C THR A 26 6.17 16.39 -9.08
N PRO A 27 6.91 15.33 -8.79
CA PRO A 27 7.70 15.27 -7.58
C PRO A 27 8.89 16.25 -7.65
N PRO A 28 9.39 16.75 -6.52
CA PRO A 28 10.67 17.44 -6.47
C PRO A 28 11.77 16.51 -7.01
N LYS A 29 12.82 17.05 -7.63
CA LYS A 29 13.92 16.20 -8.15
C LYS A 29 14.54 15.33 -7.06
N ILE A 30 14.72 15.89 -5.88
CA ILE A 30 15.27 15.26 -4.68
C ILE A 30 14.21 15.29 -3.60
N SER A 31 13.98 14.18 -2.92
CA SER A 31 13.08 14.13 -1.76
C SER A 31 13.67 14.93 -0.59
N PRO A 32 12.90 15.81 0.05
CA PRO A 32 13.36 16.51 1.25
C PRO A 32 13.50 15.60 2.48
N ALA A 33 12.83 14.44 2.47
CA ALA A 33 12.87 13.50 3.59
C ALA A 33 14.05 12.53 3.55
N THR A 34 14.49 12.13 2.36
CA THR A 34 15.52 11.10 2.17
C THR A 34 16.79 11.63 1.54
N ASN A 35 16.77 12.84 0.99
CA ASN A 35 17.83 13.40 0.13
C ASN A 35 18.20 12.45 -1.05
N ARG A 36 17.25 11.65 -1.53
CA ARG A 36 17.41 10.75 -2.68
C ARG A 36 16.62 11.26 -3.88
N PRO A 37 17.10 10.97 -5.11
CA PRO A 37 16.36 11.30 -6.31
C PRO A 37 14.98 10.64 -6.33
N ASN A 38 13.96 11.40 -6.71
CA ASN A 38 12.67 10.86 -7.07
C ASN A 38 12.71 10.36 -8.50
N GLN A 39 12.39 9.09 -8.70
CA GLN A 39 12.37 8.42 -9.99
C GLN A 39 10.94 8.11 -10.39
N LEU A 40 10.70 7.98 -11.71
CA LEU A 40 9.39 7.65 -12.25
C LEU A 40 9.48 6.37 -13.08
N TYR A 41 8.53 5.48 -12.85
CA TYR A 41 8.31 4.26 -13.58
C TYR A 41 6.98 4.34 -14.33
N THR A 42 6.96 4.06 -15.63
CA THR A 42 5.71 4.04 -16.40
C THR A 42 5.05 2.67 -16.30
N TRP A 43 3.98 2.58 -15.54
CA TRP A 43 3.18 1.37 -15.37
C TRP A 43 1.82 1.54 -16.03
N ARG A 44 1.52 0.75 -17.05
CA ARG A 44 0.21 0.79 -17.76
C ARG A 44 -0.22 2.21 -18.14
N LYS A 45 0.71 3.01 -18.66
CA LYS A 45 0.55 4.44 -19.00
C LYS A 45 0.38 5.39 -17.80
N GLN A 46 0.53 4.91 -16.58
CA GLN A 46 0.54 5.73 -15.36
C GLN A 46 1.97 5.96 -14.92
N GLN A 47 2.24 7.13 -14.34
CA GLN A 47 3.54 7.41 -13.74
C GLN A 47 3.52 6.98 -12.27
N ILE A 48 4.47 6.18 -11.88
CA ILE A 48 4.65 5.66 -10.53
C ILE A 48 5.95 6.22 -9.98
N ARG A 49 5.85 6.98 -8.90
CA ARG A 49 7.04 7.53 -8.24
C ARG A 49 7.66 6.47 -7.34
N TYR A 50 8.98 6.41 -7.33
CA TYR A 50 9.74 5.59 -6.39
C TYR A 50 11.07 6.25 -6.01
N GLN A 51 11.68 5.76 -4.96
CA GLN A 51 13.03 6.10 -4.53
C GLN A 51 13.86 4.83 -4.45
N GLN A 52 15.17 5.00 -4.60
CA GLN A 52 16.15 3.94 -4.43
C GLN A 52 17.31 4.45 -3.59
N ALA A 53 17.83 3.58 -2.72
CA ALA A 53 19.05 3.81 -1.95
C ALA A 53 19.85 2.51 -1.84
N GLY A 54 21.15 2.66 -1.64
CA GLY A 54 22.08 1.53 -1.50
C GLY A 54 22.70 1.08 -2.84
N PRO A 55 23.57 0.08 -2.79
CA PRO A 55 24.32 -0.39 -3.94
C PRO A 55 23.43 -1.23 -4.88
N GLU A 56 23.57 -1.05 -6.19
CA GLU A 56 22.77 -1.77 -7.20
C GLU A 56 22.92 -3.29 -7.15
N ASN A 57 24.09 -3.79 -6.71
CA ASN A 57 24.36 -5.21 -6.55
C ASN A 57 23.91 -5.78 -5.20
N GLY A 58 23.40 -4.95 -4.28
CA GLY A 58 22.83 -5.39 -3.00
C GLY A 58 21.62 -6.28 -3.18
N ASP A 59 21.26 -7.04 -2.14
CA ASP A 59 20.04 -7.84 -2.14
C ASP A 59 18.82 -6.90 -2.13
N PRO A 60 17.84 -7.13 -3.03
CA PRO A 60 16.76 -6.17 -3.25
C PRO A 60 15.68 -6.23 -2.18
N VAL A 61 15.29 -5.05 -1.70
CA VAL A 61 14.20 -4.85 -0.75
C VAL A 61 13.22 -3.83 -1.31
N LEU A 62 11.93 -4.13 -1.30
CA LEU A 62 10.87 -3.19 -1.66
C LEU A 62 10.04 -2.81 -0.44
N LEU A 63 10.00 -1.52 -0.13
CA LEU A 63 9.21 -0.92 0.93
C LEU A 63 7.85 -0.47 0.39
N VAL A 64 6.77 -0.98 0.98
CA VAL A 64 5.39 -0.72 0.55
C VAL A 64 4.65 0.01 1.68
N HIS A 65 4.23 1.25 1.40
CA HIS A 65 3.64 2.15 2.39
C HIS A 65 2.17 1.84 2.73
N GLY A 66 1.67 2.49 3.78
CA GLY A 66 0.30 2.41 4.28
C GLY A 66 -0.68 3.38 3.60
N LEU A 67 -1.86 3.54 4.22
CA LEU A 67 -2.93 4.40 3.75
C LEU A 67 -2.56 5.88 3.91
N PHE A 68 -2.84 6.72 2.89
CA PHE A 68 -2.66 8.18 2.86
C PHE A 68 -1.23 8.69 3.08
N VAL A 69 -0.26 7.79 3.09
CA VAL A 69 1.16 8.12 3.10
C VAL A 69 1.80 7.78 1.75
N ASN A 70 3.12 7.84 1.65
CA ASN A 70 3.87 7.60 0.42
C ASN A 70 5.26 7.03 0.76
N SER A 71 6.14 6.87 -0.24
CA SER A 71 7.48 6.30 -0.05
C SER A 71 8.37 7.13 0.88
N ASP A 72 8.14 8.44 1.04
CA ASP A 72 8.90 9.26 2.01
C ASP A 72 8.62 8.88 3.46
N HIS A 73 7.50 8.19 3.72
CA HIS A 73 7.20 7.66 5.05
C HIS A 73 8.22 6.59 5.51
N TRP A 74 8.89 5.95 4.56
CA TRP A 74 9.97 5.00 4.81
C TRP A 74 11.36 5.66 4.95
N ARG A 75 11.45 6.98 5.09
CA ARG A 75 12.67 7.80 5.08
C ARG A 75 13.80 7.23 5.94
N LYS A 76 13.50 6.78 7.15
CA LYS A 76 14.49 6.26 8.12
C LYS A 76 14.87 4.80 7.84
N THR A 77 13.93 4.01 7.33
CA THR A 77 14.18 2.61 6.97
C THR A 77 14.89 2.48 5.62
N LEU A 78 14.49 3.27 4.61
CA LEU A 78 15.13 3.29 3.29
C LEU A 78 16.65 3.52 3.41
N LEU A 79 17.04 4.54 4.20
CA LEU A 79 18.45 4.89 4.41
C LEU A 79 19.13 3.87 5.31
N GLY A 80 18.52 3.47 6.42
CA GLY A 80 19.12 2.53 7.36
C GLY A 80 19.43 1.15 6.77
N LEU A 81 18.57 0.63 5.89
CA LEU A 81 18.84 -0.64 5.21
C LEU A 81 19.86 -0.46 4.06
N ALA A 82 19.87 0.68 3.40
CA ALA A 82 20.85 0.99 2.35
C ALA A 82 22.26 1.10 2.91
N ASP A 83 22.43 1.68 4.09
CA ASP A 83 23.73 1.79 4.80
C ASP A 83 24.27 0.41 5.19
N GLU A 84 23.41 -0.60 5.36
CA GLU A 84 23.76 -2.00 5.60
C GLU A 84 24.01 -2.80 4.30
N GLY A 85 24.04 -2.13 3.14
CA GLY A 85 24.41 -2.72 1.85
C GLY A 85 23.28 -3.37 1.05
N TYR A 86 22.03 -3.19 1.45
CA TYR A 86 20.87 -3.63 0.67
C TYR A 86 20.53 -2.65 -0.45
N ASN A 87 20.00 -3.15 -1.57
CA ASN A 87 19.44 -2.33 -2.64
C ASN A 87 17.96 -2.08 -2.35
N VAL A 88 17.66 -0.94 -1.77
CA VAL A 88 16.34 -0.65 -1.19
C VAL A 88 15.53 0.26 -2.10
N TYR A 89 14.33 -0.14 -2.39
CA TYR A 89 13.33 0.63 -3.14
C TYR A 89 12.17 1.00 -2.22
N ALA A 90 11.61 2.20 -2.39
CA ALA A 90 10.36 2.61 -1.77
C ALA A 90 9.45 3.17 -2.87
N ILE A 91 8.26 2.61 -3.02
CA ILE A 91 7.30 2.92 -4.10
C ILE A 91 6.14 3.73 -3.57
N ASP A 92 5.65 4.70 -4.33
CA ASP A 92 4.32 5.29 -4.13
C ASP A 92 3.28 4.41 -4.84
N LEU A 93 2.40 3.79 -4.09
CA LEU A 93 1.30 3.02 -4.69
C LEU A 93 0.47 3.93 -5.61
N TRP A 94 -0.05 3.38 -6.70
CA TRP A 94 -0.87 4.14 -7.64
C TRP A 94 -2.06 4.80 -6.94
N GLY A 95 -2.22 6.10 -7.15
CA GLY A 95 -3.19 6.93 -6.45
C GLY A 95 -2.62 7.66 -5.22
N TYR A 96 -1.43 7.30 -4.75
CA TYR A 96 -0.80 7.92 -3.57
C TYR A 96 0.47 8.68 -3.93
N GLY A 97 0.95 9.48 -2.99
CA GLY A 97 2.19 10.23 -3.12
C GLY A 97 2.23 11.05 -4.40
N TYR A 98 3.32 10.94 -5.14
CA TYR A 98 3.49 11.57 -6.45
C TYR A 98 3.19 10.63 -7.62
N SER A 99 2.61 9.45 -7.37
CA SER A 99 2.07 8.60 -8.43
C SER A 99 0.80 9.19 -9.05
N SER A 100 0.50 8.85 -10.30
CA SER A 100 -0.69 9.33 -11.02
C SER A 100 -1.98 9.06 -10.27
N LYS A 101 -2.93 10.01 -10.36
CA LYS A 101 -4.21 10.00 -9.62
C LYS A 101 -5.41 10.25 -10.55
N PRO A 102 -5.56 9.54 -11.69
CA PRO A 102 -6.76 9.74 -12.49
C PRO A 102 -8.02 9.38 -11.69
N PRO A 103 -9.15 10.10 -11.87
CA PRO A 103 -10.39 9.78 -11.18
C PRO A 103 -10.78 8.30 -11.38
N TYR A 104 -11.26 7.63 -10.34
CA TYR A 104 -11.55 6.19 -10.35
C TYR A 104 -12.54 5.76 -11.45
N ASP A 105 -13.40 6.66 -11.89
CA ASP A 105 -14.41 6.44 -12.92
C ASP A 105 -13.97 6.89 -14.33
N SER A 106 -12.77 7.45 -14.45
CA SER A 106 -12.22 7.88 -15.73
C SER A 106 -11.83 6.71 -16.63
N PRO A 107 -11.84 6.89 -17.97
CA PRO A 107 -11.35 5.89 -18.90
C PRO A 107 -9.90 5.48 -18.63
N GLU A 108 -9.06 6.43 -18.25
CA GLU A 108 -7.63 6.23 -17.95
C GLU A 108 -7.45 5.30 -16.73
N ALA A 109 -8.20 5.54 -15.65
CA ALA A 109 -8.14 4.71 -14.46
C ALA A 109 -8.68 3.30 -14.73
N ARG A 110 -9.78 3.19 -15.45
CA ARG A 110 -10.38 1.90 -15.81
C ARG A 110 -9.49 1.07 -16.72
N ALA A 111 -8.72 1.71 -17.60
CA ALA A 111 -7.78 1.04 -18.50
C ALA A 111 -6.59 0.40 -17.75
N VAL A 112 -6.28 0.84 -16.53
CA VAL A 112 -5.21 0.26 -15.71
C VAL A 112 -5.51 -1.18 -15.31
N CYS A 113 -6.77 -1.49 -15.01
CA CYS A 113 -7.20 -2.84 -14.67
C CYS A 113 -7.11 -3.82 -15.83
N GLY A 114 -6.99 -3.31 -17.07
CA GLY A 114 -6.82 -4.08 -18.29
C GLY A 114 -7.91 -5.14 -18.48
N GLU A 115 -7.55 -6.19 -19.23
CA GLU A 115 -8.36 -7.40 -19.39
C GLU A 115 -8.30 -8.33 -18.16
N ASN A 116 -7.57 -7.94 -17.10
CA ASN A 116 -7.46 -8.72 -15.88
C ASN A 116 -8.81 -8.76 -15.18
N LYS A 117 -9.51 -9.86 -15.41
CA LYS A 117 -10.87 -10.18 -14.95
C LYS A 117 -11.01 -10.31 -13.44
N ARG A 118 -9.97 -10.08 -12.63
CA ARG A 118 -10.03 -10.14 -11.15
C ARG A 118 -11.11 -9.24 -10.55
N PHE A 119 -11.62 -8.29 -11.32
CA PHE A 119 -12.76 -7.47 -10.93
C PHE A 119 -14.10 -8.11 -11.21
N ALA A 120 -14.17 -9.07 -12.10
CA ALA A 120 -15.44 -9.59 -12.56
C ALA A 120 -15.88 -10.84 -11.79
N ASP A 121 -15.27 -11.99 -11.92
CA ASP A 121 -15.79 -13.23 -11.36
C ASP A 121 -14.69 -14.31 -11.24
N ASP A 122 -13.50 -13.92 -10.78
CA ASP A 122 -12.35 -14.79 -10.77
C ASP A 122 -12.49 -15.89 -9.69
N GLU A 123 -12.33 -17.15 -10.10
CA GLU A 123 -12.31 -18.32 -9.22
C GLU A 123 -11.19 -18.22 -8.16
N SER A 124 -10.10 -17.51 -8.46
CA SER A 124 -9.02 -17.26 -7.49
C SER A 124 -9.49 -16.47 -6.25
N LEU A 125 -10.54 -15.65 -6.38
CA LEU A 125 -11.16 -14.96 -5.25
C LEU A 125 -12.07 -15.88 -4.43
N ALA A 126 -12.56 -16.98 -4.98
CA ALA A 126 -13.39 -17.94 -4.27
C ALA A 126 -12.60 -18.57 -3.10
N ILE A 127 -11.34 -18.87 -3.30
CA ILE A 127 -10.45 -19.44 -2.27
C ILE A 127 -10.37 -18.50 -1.05
N LEU A 128 -10.20 -17.18 -1.27
CA LEU A 128 -10.15 -16.21 -0.18
C LEU A 128 -11.50 -16.08 0.56
N ARG A 129 -12.63 -16.26 -0.14
CA ARG A 129 -13.96 -16.20 0.48
C ARG A 129 -14.22 -17.38 1.40
N ASP A 130 -13.71 -18.54 1.07
CA ASP A 130 -13.93 -19.78 1.83
C ASP A 130 -13.03 -19.88 3.06
N VAL A 131 -12.03 -19.00 3.21
CA VAL A 131 -11.19 -18.97 4.41
C VAL A 131 -11.99 -18.46 5.59
N PRO A 132 -12.15 -19.25 6.67
CA PRO A 132 -12.85 -18.81 7.87
C PRO A 132 -12.08 -17.68 8.57
N LEU A 133 -12.76 -16.56 8.80
CA LEU A 133 -12.25 -15.53 9.72
C LEU A 133 -12.45 -15.98 11.15
N GLY A 134 -11.39 -15.87 11.96
CA GLY A 134 -11.52 -15.92 13.41
C GLY A 134 -12.39 -14.75 13.88
N ASN A 135 -13.33 -14.99 14.79
CA ASN A 135 -14.13 -13.90 15.34
C ASN A 135 -13.32 -13.13 16.39
N PRO A 136 -13.00 -11.83 16.16
CA PRO A 136 -12.28 -11.01 17.14
C PRO A 136 -13.03 -10.87 18.47
N SER A 137 -14.37 -11.04 18.44
CA SER A 137 -15.23 -10.96 19.65
C SER A 137 -15.35 -12.28 20.41
N GLY A 138 -14.71 -13.37 19.96
CA GLY A 138 -14.76 -14.69 20.59
C GLY A 138 -16.11 -15.41 20.51
N LYS A 139 -17.08 -14.90 19.74
CA LYS A 139 -18.41 -15.45 19.58
C LYS A 139 -18.57 -16.27 18.30
N GLY A 140 -17.68 -17.16 17.98
CA GLY A 140 -17.83 -18.29 17.09
C GLY A 140 -18.55 -18.16 15.72
N GLU A 141 -19.02 -16.98 15.34
CA GLU A 141 -19.67 -16.74 14.05
C GLU A 141 -18.60 -16.51 12.95
N ARG A 142 -18.62 -17.38 11.96
CA ARG A 142 -17.82 -17.23 10.75
C ARG A 142 -18.50 -16.25 9.83
N VAL A 143 -17.81 -15.19 9.43
CA VAL A 143 -18.27 -14.35 8.31
C VAL A 143 -18.10 -15.16 7.04
N ARG A 144 -19.19 -15.65 6.46
CA ARG A 144 -19.16 -16.56 5.30
C ARG A 144 -18.99 -15.85 3.98
N ASP A 145 -19.43 -14.59 3.85
CA ASP A 145 -19.46 -13.86 2.60
C ASP A 145 -18.70 -12.53 2.72
N ILE A 146 -17.37 -12.59 2.67
CA ILE A 146 -16.56 -11.36 2.66
C ILE A 146 -16.62 -10.76 1.29
N GLU A 147 -17.08 -9.52 1.20
CA GLU A 147 -17.02 -8.74 -0.03
C GLU A 147 -15.56 -8.41 -0.34
N LEU A 148 -14.96 -9.07 -1.32
CA LEU A 148 -13.58 -8.83 -1.74
C LEU A 148 -13.46 -7.64 -2.71
N ARG A 149 -14.55 -7.22 -3.31
CA ARG A 149 -14.58 -6.15 -4.33
C ARG A 149 -14.78 -4.79 -3.72
N HIS A 150 -14.17 -3.78 -4.33
CA HIS A 150 -14.49 -2.40 -4.00
C HIS A 150 -15.97 -2.11 -4.29
N PRO A 151 -16.73 -1.46 -3.37
CA PRO A 151 -18.18 -1.27 -3.50
C PRO A 151 -18.63 -0.59 -4.80
N VAL A 152 -17.80 0.27 -5.37
CA VAL A 152 -18.07 0.96 -6.66
C VAL A 152 -17.18 0.44 -7.79
N ARG A 153 -16.59 -0.75 -7.63
CA ARG A 153 -15.66 -1.36 -8.60
C ARG A 153 -14.52 -0.41 -9.00
N SER A 154 -14.00 0.32 -8.02
CA SER A 154 -12.86 1.20 -8.23
C SER A 154 -11.62 0.38 -8.60
N PRO A 155 -10.79 0.88 -9.53
CA PRO A 155 -9.50 0.30 -9.83
C PRO A 155 -8.47 0.47 -8.72
N TYR A 156 -8.70 1.40 -7.77
CA TYR A 156 -7.85 1.61 -6.60
C TYR A 156 -8.18 0.59 -5.51
N ASN A 157 -7.58 -0.60 -5.62
CA ASN A 157 -7.83 -1.70 -4.71
C ASN A 157 -6.58 -2.58 -4.53
N PHE A 158 -6.61 -3.49 -3.55
CA PHE A 158 -5.47 -4.29 -3.15
C PHE A 158 -4.92 -5.20 -4.24
N PHE A 159 -5.76 -5.69 -5.13
CA PHE A 159 -5.35 -6.54 -6.24
C PHE A 159 -4.60 -5.74 -7.31
N THR A 160 -5.09 -4.55 -7.64
CA THR A 160 -4.39 -3.64 -8.58
C THR A 160 -3.04 -3.20 -8.01
N TRP A 161 -2.96 -2.91 -6.71
CA TRP A 161 -1.69 -2.56 -6.06
C TRP A 161 -0.75 -3.77 -5.96
N SER A 162 -1.26 -4.98 -5.75
CA SER A 162 -0.48 -6.21 -5.81
C SER A 162 0.14 -6.42 -7.20
N GLU A 163 -0.62 -6.18 -8.27
CA GLU A 163 -0.11 -6.22 -9.65
C GLU A 163 0.96 -5.16 -9.90
N LEU A 164 0.77 -3.94 -9.40
CA LEU A 164 1.79 -2.88 -9.48
C LEU A 164 3.10 -3.31 -8.80
N ILE A 165 3.02 -3.84 -7.57
CA ILE A 165 4.18 -4.34 -6.82
C ILE A 165 4.91 -5.41 -7.63
N THR A 166 4.18 -6.37 -8.19
CA THR A 166 4.72 -7.46 -9.00
C THR A 166 5.39 -6.94 -10.28
N ASP A 167 4.71 -6.05 -11.02
CA ASP A 167 5.23 -5.49 -12.27
C ASP A 167 6.45 -4.58 -12.01
N PHE A 168 6.45 -3.82 -10.91
CA PHE A 168 7.60 -3.03 -10.47
C PHE A 168 8.81 -3.92 -10.19
N CYS A 169 8.64 -4.98 -9.42
CA CYS A 169 9.71 -5.92 -9.12
C CYS A 169 10.25 -6.59 -10.39
N ARG A 170 9.41 -6.86 -11.39
CA ARG A 170 9.83 -7.48 -12.65
C ARG A 170 10.56 -6.53 -13.58
N GLN A 171 10.16 -5.26 -13.62
CA GLN A 171 10.57 -4.32 -14.66
C GLN A 171 11.63 -3.33 -14.17
N VAL A 172 11.64 -2.99 -12.89
CA VAL A 172 12.53 -1.98 -12.31
C VAL A 172 13.65 -2.60 -11.48
N VAL A 173 13.33 -3.66 -10.69
CA VAL A 173 14.33 -4.29 -9.83
C VAL A 173 15.19 -5.27 -10.63
N PRO A 174 16.52 -5.06 -10.74
CA PRO A 174 17.37 -5.87 -11.62
C PRO A 174 17.64 -7.28 -11.09
N LYS A 175 17.71 -7.46 -9.77
CA LYS A 175 18.02 -8.72 -9.10
C LYS A 175 16.76 -9.31 -8.46
N ARG A 176 16.63 -10.63 -8.44
CA ARG A 176 15.49 -11.37 -7.86
C ARG A 176 16.02 -12.62 -7.17
N PRO A 177 15.26 -13.21 -6.21
CA PRO A 177 13.97 -12.73 -5.69
C PRO A 177 14.07 -11.47 -4.82
N VAL A 178 12.93 -10.78 -4.60
CA VAL A 178 12.83 -9.51 -3.86
C VAL A 178 12.23 -9.78 -2.47
N THR A 179 12.74 -9.12 -1.44
CA THR A 179 12.10 -9.13 -0.12
C THR A 179 11.12 -7.96 -0.01
N LEU A 180 9.89 -8.22 0.45
CA LEU A 180 8.91 -7.18 0.71
C LEU A 180 8.93 -6.76 2.19
N VAL A 181 8.92 -5.45 2.42
CA VAL A 181 8.70 -4.85 3.75
C VAL A 181 7.51 -3.92 3.62
N CYS A 182 6.50 -4.08 4.44
CA CYS A 182 5.22 -3.40 4.25
C CYS A 182 4.63 -2.89 5.56
N ASN A 183 3.84 -1.79 5.45
CA ASN A 183 3.11 -1.21 6.57
C ASN A 183 1.62 -1.11 6.24
N SER A 184 0.75 -1.40 7.21
CA SER A 184 -0.70 -1.16 7.14
C SER A 184 -1.34 -1.78 5.89
N ILE A 185 -2.05 -1.02 5.05
CA ILE A 185 -2.66 -1.53 3.81
C ILE A 185 -1.64 -2.11 2.82
N GLY A 186 -0.39 -1.67 2.89
CA GLY A 186 0.71 -2.26 2.13
C GLY A 186 0.89 -3.75 2.42
N THR A 187 0.53 -4.21 3.64
CA THR A 187 0.54 -5.63 4.00
C THR A 187 -0.40 -6.44 3.11
N ILE A 188 -1.63 -5.99 2.94
CA ILE A 188 -2.64 -6.72 2.14
C ILE A 188 -2.18 -6.86 0.69
N SER A 189 -1.67 -5.77 0.10
CA SER A 189 -1.17 -5.78 -1.28
C SER A 189 0.10 -6.62 -1.44
N SER A 190 1.00 -6.59 -0.45
CA SER A 190 2.25 -7.37 -0.46
C SER A 190 1.99 -8.87 -0.29
N LEU A 191 1.13 -9.26 0.66
CA LEU A 191 0.74 -10.66 0.82
C LEU A 191 0.08 -11.20 -0.45
N GLN A 192 -0.81 -10.40 -1.06
CA GLN A 192 -1.44 -10.79 -2.32
C GLN A 192 -0.43 -10.95 -3.46
N ALA A 193 0.57 -10.09 -3.55
CA ALA A 193 1.62 -10.18 -4.56
C ALA A 193 2.43 -11.50 -4.44
N VAL A 194 2.73 -11.92 -3.20
CA VAL A 194 3.42 -13.20 -2.96
C VAL A 194 2.52 -14.39 -3.28
N ILE A 195 1.24 -14.36 -2.87
CA ILE A 195 0.27 -15.42 -3.21
C ILE A 195 0.17 -15.60 -4.73
N ASP A 196 0.10 -14.49 -5.46
CA ASP A 196 -0.07 -14.52 -6.92
C ASP A 196 1.22 -14.91 -7.67
N THR A 197 2.40 -14.65 -7.10
CA THR A 197 3.69 -14.84 -7.78
C THR A 197 4.80 -15.18 -6.77
N PRO A 198 4.74 -16.34 -6.11
CA PRO A 198 5.64 -16.68 -5.00
C PRO A 198 7.13 -16.72 -5.39
N ASP A 199 7.46 -17.14 -6.60
CA ASP A 199 8.85 -17.26 -7.05
C ASP A 199 9.58 -15.91 -7.19
N LEU A 200 8.84 -14.81 -7.23
CA LEU A 200 9.40 -13.47 -7.34
C LEU A 200 9.93 -12.95 -6.00
N TYR A 201 9.56 -13.57 -4.89
CA TYR A 201 9.79 -13.05 -3.55
C TYR A 201 10.49 -14.04 -2.63
N THR A 202 11.26 -13.51 -1.67
CA THR A 202 11.88 -14.31 -0.61
C THR A 202 10.97 -14.50 0.59
N GLY A 203 10.12 -13.51 0.89
CA GLY A 203 9.22 -13.46 2.04
C GLY A 203 8.71 -12.05 2.29
N VAL A 204 7.97 -11.86 3.40
CA VAL A 204 7.34 -10.58 3.75
C VAL A 204 7.65 -10.21 5.20
N CYS A 205 8.23 -9.03 5.42
CA CYS A 205 8.35 -8.42 6.73
C CYS A 205 7.23 -7.38 6.92
N VAL A 206 6.33 -7.65 7.83
CA VAL A 206 5.18 -6.81 8.13
C VAL A 206 5.50 -5.89 9.30
N VAL A 207 5.40 -4.60 9.07
CA VAL A 207 5.50 -3.55 10.09
C VAL A 207 4.09 -3.01 10.31
N THR A 208 3.42 -3.48 11.33
CA THR A 208 2.02 -3.20 11.65
C THR A 208 1.04 -3.66 10.57
N PRO A 209 0.42 -4.83 10.73
CA PRO A 209 -0.59 -5.34 9.79
C PRO A 209 -1.88 -4.51 9.83
N ASN A 210 -2.63 -4.50 8.74
CA ASN A 210 -3.90 -3.79 8.64
C ASN A 210 -5.09 -4.75 8.80
N PHE A 211 -5.95 -4.48 9.77
CA PHE A 211 -7.17 -5.25 10.01
C PHE A 211 -8.46 -4.57 9.53
N ARG A 212 -8.36 -3.34 9.03
CA ARG A 212 -9.46 -2.61 8.37
C ARG A 212 -10.73 -2.46 9.20
N GLU A 213 -10.69 -1.59 10.21
CA GLU A 213 -11.81 -1.34 11.13
C GLU A 213 -13.16 -1.01 10.46
N LEU A 214 -13.14 -0.39 9.26
CA LEU A 214 -14.34 -0.08 8.47
C LEU A 214 -14.72 -1.19 7.47
N HIS A 215 -14.14 -2.39 7.61
CA HIS A 215 -14.52 -3.52 6.78
C HIS A 215 -15.96 -3.97 7.05
N SER A 216 -16.71 -4.34 6.00
CA SER A 216 -18.10 -4.77 6.13
C SER A 216 -18.29 -5.98 7.06
N ALA A 217 -17.25 -6.80 7.22
CA ALA A 217 -17.21 -7.93 8.16
C ALA A 217 -17.11 -7.51 9.63
N GLU A 218 -16.67 -6.29 9.93
CA GLU A 218 -16.40 -5.77 11.27
C GLU A 218 -17.50 -4.84 11.78
N ILE A 219 -18.34 -4.32 10.88
CA ILE A 219 -19.42 -3.39 11.22
C ILE A 219 -20.59 -4.14 11.87
N ALA A 220 -21.03 -3.66 13.02
CA ALA A 220 -22.20 -4.22 13.70
C ALA A 220 -23.47 -4.01 12.86
N PHE A 221 -24.31 -5.07 12.77
CA PHE A 221 -25.56 -5.06 12.00
C PHE A 221 -25.41 -4.57 10.55
N PRO A 222 -24.54 -5.20 9.71
CA PRO A 222 -24.16 -4.67 8.41
C PRO A 222 -25.36 -4.44 7.48
N ALA A 223 -26.42 -5.24 7.56
CA ALA A 223 -27.63 -5.07 6.75
C ALA A 223 -28.34 -3.73 6.99
N LEU A 224 -28.24 -3.19 8.22
CA LEU A 224 -28.88 -1.92 8.59
C LEU A 224 -27.93 -0.73 8.49
N SER A 225 -26.68 -0.90 8.91
CA SER A 225 -25.69 0.20 8.98
C SER A 225 -25.01 0.47 7.64
N MET A 226 -24.73 -0.56 6.82
CA MET A 226 -24.01 -0.39 5.55
C MET A 226 -24.71 0.53 4.54
N PRO A 227 -26.05 0.54 4.36
CA PRO A 227 -26.69 1.51 3.47
C PRO A 227 -26.40 2.96 3.86
N VAL A 228 -26.40 3.28 5.16
CA VAL A 228 -26.09 4.64 5.67
C VAL A 228 -24.61 4.96 5.44
N VAL A 229 -23.70 4.06 5.78
CA VAL A 229 -22.27 4.21 5.53
C VAL A 229 -22.00 4.45 4.04
N ARG A 230 -22.60 3.66 3.16
CA ARG A 230 -22.45 3.81 1.69
C ARG A 230 -23.01 5.14 1.17
N ALA A 231 -24.10 5.64 1.74
CA ALA A 231 -24.66 6.96 1.38
C ALA A 231 -23.68 8.09 1.76
N ILE A 232 -23.09 8.03 2.95
CA ILE A 232 -22.06 8.99 3.40
C ILE A 232 -20.82 8.90 2.50
N GLN A 233 -20.31 7.72 2.25
CA GLN A 233 -19.18 7.48 1.37
C GLN A 233 -19.41 8.02 -0.05
N LYS A 234 -20.61 7.83 -0.58
CA LYS A 234 -21.01 8.38 -1.89
C LYS A 234 -20.98 9.91 -1.86
N ALA A 235 -21.58 10.52 -0.84
CA ALA A 235 -21.60 11.98 -0.70
C ALA A 235 -20.17 12.56 -0.60
N LEU A 236 -19.27 11.91 0.12
CA LEU A 236 -17.88 12.34 0.22
C LEU A 236 -17.15 12.22 -1.14
N ARG A 237 -17.33 11.14 -1.90
CA ARG A 237 -16.72 10.99 -3.23
C ARG A 237 -17.22 12.05 -4.22
N GLU A 238 -18.51 12.41 -4.17
CA GLU A 238 -19.12 13.32 -5.13
C GLU A 238 -18.96 14.79 -4.73
N LYS A 239 -18.98 15.10 -3.44
CA LYS A 239 -19.07 16.47 -2.92
C LYS A 239 -18.04 16.79 -1.83
N GLY A 240 -17.08 15.92 -1.57
CA GLY A 240 -16.14 16.08 -0.46
C GLY A 240 -14.99 17.06 -0.71
N GLN A 241 -14.82 17.60 -1.93
CA GLN A 241 -13.71 18.51 -2.24
C GLN A 241 -13.60 19.70 -1.27
N PRO A 242 -14.68 20.45 -0.92
CA PRO A 242 -14.55 21.56 0.02
C PRO A 242 -14.12 21.13 1.43
N LEU A 243 -14.55 19.94 1.88
CA LEU A 243 -14.10 19.37 3.14
C LEU A 243 -12.62 19.01 3.07
N PHE A 244 -12.19 18.39 1.98
CA PHE A 244 -10.78 18.04 1.76
C PHE A 244 -9.89 19.27 1.78
N ASP A 245 -10.25 20.35 1.05
CA ASP A 245 -9.50 21.60 0.99
C ASP A 245 -9.40 22.29 2.37
N ALA A 246 -10.44 22.14 3.18
CA ALA A 246 -10.43 22.66 4.55
C ALA A 246 -9.47 21.88 5.47
N LEU A 247 -9.29 20.57 5.22
CA LEU A 247 -8.46 19.67 6.02
C LEU A 247 -7.02 19.54 5.51
N ALA A 248 -6.76 19.78 4.23
CA ALA A 248 -5.44 19.65 3.62
C ALA A 248 -4.52 20.84 3.98
N LYS A 249 -4.16 20.95 5.26
CA LYS A 249 -3.32 22.00 5.85
C LYS A 249 -2.29 21.37 6.79
N PRO A 250 -1.10 22.00 6.94
CA PRO A 250 -0.03 21.47 7.81
C PRO A 250 -0.50 21.16 9.24
N GLU A 251 -1.27 22.09 9.84
CA GLU A 251 -1.76 21.95 11.21
C GLU A 251 -2.71 20.75 11.35
N THR A 252 -3.59 20.57 10.37
CA THR A 252 -4.55 19.46 10.35
C THR A 252 -3.83 18.11 10.14
N VAL A 253 -2.88 18.05 9.20
CA VAL A 253 -2.07 16.85 8.96
C VAL A 253 -1.32 16.48 10.24
N ARG A 254 -0.66 17.44 10.88
CA ARG A 254 0.02 17.24 12.17
C ARG A 254 -0.94 16.73 13.25
N GLN A 255 -2.14 17.28 13.32
CA GLN A 255 -3.14 16.85 14.31
C GLN A 255 -3.65 15.43 14.03
N ILE A 256 -3.88 15.07 12.77
CA ILE A 256 -4.28 13.70 12.37
C ILE A 256 -3.19 12.70 12.70
N LEU A 257 -1.92 13.04 12.47
CA LEU A 257 -0.79 12.16 12.75
C LEU A 257 -0.62 11.84 14.25
N LYS A 258 -1.13 12.68 15.16
CA LYS A 258 -1.07 12.43 16.60
C LYS A 258 -1.86 11.19 17.04
N GLU A 259 -2.84 10.75 16.26
CA GLU A 259 -3.61 9.54 16.59
C GLU A 259 -2.79 8.27 16.39
N PRO A 260 -2.21 8.00 15.18
CA PRO A 260 -1.42 6.81 14.93
C PRO A 260 -0.01 6.87 15.56
N TYR A 261 0.58 8.05 15.73
CA TYR A 261 1.91 8.19 16.34
C TYR A 261 1.82 8.32 17.85
N LYS A 262 2.58 7.53 18.58
CA LYS A 262 2.74 7.65 20.05
C LYS A 262 4.04 8.37 20.41
N VAL A 263 5.06 8.26 19.59
CA VAL A 263 6.29 9.05 19.69
C VAL A 263 6.08 10.36 18.93
N GLN A 264 5.55 11.38 19.64
CA GLN A 264 5.12 12.63 19.01
C GLN A 264 6.27 13.42 18.35
N ASP A 265 7.49 13.29 18.88
CA ASP A 265 8.71 13.95 18.34
C ASP A 265 9.08 13.42 16.94
N ALA A 266 8.57 12.26 16.52
CA ALA A 266 8.74 11.76 15.17
C ALA A 266 7.92 12.55 14.13
N ILE A 267 6.90 13.32 14.55
CA ILE A 267 6.07 14.16 13.68
C ILE A 267 6.78 15.49 13.45
N ASP A 268 7.86 15.49 12.70
CA ASP A 268 8.59 16.69 12.32
C ASP A 268 7.95 17.44 11.11
N ASP A 269 8.43 18.64 10.82
CA ASP A 269 7.92 19.46 9.73
C ASP A 269 8.15 18.82 8.36
N THR A 270 9.26 18.09 8.20
CA THR A 270 9.57 17.37 6.97
C THR A 270 8.54 16.28 6.70
N LEU A 271 8.17 15.48 7.72
CA LEU A 271 7.14 14.47 7.58
C LEU A 271 5.81 15.10 7.16
N VAL A 272 5.39 16.14 7.85
CA VAL A 272 4.13 16.85 7.53
C VAL A 272 4.15 17.35 6.09
N GLN A 273 5.25 17.96 5.65
CA GLN A 273 5.40 18.47 4.30
C GLN A 273 5.31 17.35 3.25
N VAL A 274 6.12 16.28 3.37
CA VAL A 274 6.15 15.21 2.35
C VAL A 274 4.86 14.41 2.26
N LEU A 275 4.04 14.43 3.31
CA LEU A 275 2.72 13.82 3.28
C LEU A 275 1.66 14.76 2.70
N LEU A 276 1.74 16.06 3.00
CA LEU A 276 0.77 17.04 2.55
C LEU A 276 0.94 17.42 1.07
N ASP A 277 2.17 17.72 0.62
CA ASP A 277 2.41 18.24 -0.73
C ASP A 277 1.75 17.39 -1.84
N PRO A 278 1.85 16.03 -1.84
CA PRO A 278 1.17 15.24 -2.85
C PRO A 278 -0.36 15.25 -2.73
N LEU A 279 -0.91 15.52 -1.54
CA LEU A 279 -2.36 15.63 -1.34
C LEU A 279 -2.93 16.92 -1.94
N LEU A 280 -2.12 17.95 -2.14
CA LEU A 280 -2.53 19.19 -2.80
C LEU A 280 -2.61 19.08 -4.32
N SER A 281 -2.23 17.92 -4.89
CA SER A 281 -2.30 17.66 -6.33
C SER A 281 -3.71 17.37 -6.81
N GLU A 282 -3.97 17.66 -8.09
CA GLU A 282 -5.25 17.36 -8.74
C GLU A 282 -5.57 15.84 -8.64
N GLY A 283 -6.83 15.51 -8.35
CA GLY A 283 -7.30 14.15 -8.21
C GLY A 283 -7.11 13.52 -6.81
N ALA A 284 -6.26 14.10 -5.95
CA ALA A 284 -5.95 13.52 -4.65
C ALA A 284 -7.19 13.33 -3.76
N SER A 285 -8.07 14.33 -3.66
CA SER A 285 -9.29 14.26 -2.85
C SER A 285 -10.21 13.11 -3.29
N LYS A 286 -10.37 12.90 -4.61
CA LYS A 286 -11.19 11.81 -5.14
C LYS A 286 -10.63 10.45 -4.77
N ILE A 287 -9.30 10.28 -4.81
CA ILE A 287 -8.64 9.03 -4.42
C ILE A 287 -8.78 8.80 -2.91
N VAL A 288 -8.59 9.84 -2.09
CA VAL A 288 -8.74 9.75 -0.63
C VAL A 288 -10.16 9.27 -0.27
N PHE A 289 -11.19 9.89 -0.80
CA PHE A 289 -12.57 9.50 -0.50
C PHE A 289 -12.98 8.17 -1.15
N ASP A 290 -12.42 7.83 -2.31
CA ASP A 290 -12.62 6.54 -2.92
C ASP A 290 -12.02 5.41 -2.06
N THR A 291 -10.79 5.59 -1.62
CA THR A 291 -10.10 4.60 -0.76
C THR A 291 -10.77 4.47 0.62
N LEU A 292 -11.22 5.59 1.23
CA LEU A 292 -12.02 5.55 2.46
C LEU A 292 -13.35 4.81 2.26
N SER A 293 -13.81 4.70 1.03
CA SER A 293 -15.02 3.95 0.69
C SER A 293 -14.77 2.46 0.46
N TYR A 294 -13.52 2.02 0.45
CA TYR A 294 -13.18 0.62 0.26
C TYR A 294 -13.34 -0.15 1.57
N SER A 295 -14.58 -0.51 1.89
CA SER A 295 -14.98 -1.31 3.06
C SER A 295 -15.04 -2.82 2.77
N ALA A 296 -14.23 -3.30 1.84
CA ALA A 296 -14.16 -4.68 1.35
C ALA A 296 -12.71 -5.06 1.04
N GLY A 297 -12.46 -6.24 0.52
CA GLY A 297 -11.14 -6.78 0.19
C GLY A 297 -10.69 -7.89 1.14
N PRO A 298 -9.58 -8.57 0.83
CA PRO A 298 -9.07 -9.63 1.69
C PRO A 298 -8.57 -9.06 3.02
N LEU A 299 -8.60 -9.91 4.03
CA LEU A 299 -8.00 -9.65 5.33
C LEU A 299 -6.71 -10.46 5.49
N PRO A 300 -5.73 -9.98 6.29
CA PRO A 300 -4.47 -10.71 6.51
C PRO A 300 -4.68 -12.15 6.96
N GLU A 301 -5.68 -12.41 7.82
CA GLU A 301 -6.02 -13.73 8.33
C GLU A 301 -6.40 -14.70 7.20
N GLN A 302 -7.10 -14.21 6.17
CA GLN A 302 -7.46 -15.01 5.00
C GLN A 302 -6.22 -15.27 4.13
N GLN A 303 -5.47 -14.21 3.83
CA GLN A 303 -4.28 -14.32 2.97
C GLN A 303 -3.23 -15.25 3.58
N LEU A 304 -2.95 -15.12 4.88
CA LEU A 304 -1.98 -15.98 5.58
C LEU A 304 -2.43 -17.44 5.71
N SER A 305 -3.73 -17.74 5.55
CA SER A 305 -4.23 -19.12 5.53
C SER A 305 -3.99 -19.85 4.21
N ILE A 306 -3.71 -19.10 3.14
CA ILE A 306 -3.41 -19.64 1.81
C ILE A 306 -2.02 -19.22 1.32
N PHE A 307 -1.24 -18.61 2.20
CA PHE A 307 0.11 -18.13 1.89
C PHE A 307 1.06 -19.31 1.66
N PRO A 308 2.00 -19.21 0.73
CA PRO A 308 2.97 -20.28 0.50
C PRO A 308 3.79 -20.60 1.75
N ASP A 309 3.85 -21.88 2.14
CA ASP A 309 4.50 -22.32 3.38
C ASP A 309 6.02 -22.10 3.37
N ASP A 310 6.64 -22.05 2.19
CA ASP A 310 8.08 -21.82 1.99
C ASP A 310 8.48 -20.32 2.01
N LYS A 311 7.51 -19.41 2.14
CA LYS A 311 7.74 -17.97 2.19
C LYS A 311 7.52 -17.44 3.61
N PRO A 312 8.59 -17.13 4.37
CA PRO A 312 8.44 -16.68 5.74
C PRO A 312 7.80 -15.30 5.83
N VAL A 313 6.97 -15.13 6.85
CA VAL A 313 6.38 -13.86 7.26
C VAL A 313 6.81 -13.54 8.68
N TRP A 314 7.44 -12.37 8.87
CA TRP A 314 7.71 -11.82 10.19
C TRP A 314 6.87 -10.59 10.42
N ILE A 315 6.39 -10.40 11.65
CA ILE A 315 5.48 -9.31 12.02
C ILE A 315 6.08 -8.56 13.21
N THR A 316 6.12 -7.22 13.12
CA THR A 316 6.31 -6.34 14.27
C THR A 316 5.22 -5.29 14.29
N TYR A 317 4.82 -4.83 15.48
CA TYR A 317 3.75 -3.86 15.65
C TYR A 317 3.86 -3.10 16.96
N GLY A 318 3.33 -1.89 17.01
CA GLY A 318 3.28 -1.09 18.23
C GLY A 318 2.09 -1.50 19.10
N THR A 319 2.32 -1.79 20.38
CA THR A 319 1.22 -2.19 21.31
C THR A 319 0.30 -1.04 21.71
N SER A 320 0.69 0.18 21.40
CA SER A 320 -0.13 1.38 21.62
C SER A 320 -0.83 1.87 20.35
N ASP A 321 -0.78 1.08 19.29
CA ASP A 321 -1.47 1.36 18.03
C ASP A 321 -3.00 1.31 18.23
N PRO A 322 -3.74 2.41 17.97
CA PRO A 322 -5.19 2.42 18.14
C PRO A 322 -5.94 1.54 17.13
N TRP A 323 -5.28 1.17 16.01
CA TRP A 323 -5.91 0.46 14.88
C TRP A 323 -5.52 -1.02 14.76
N THR A 324 -4.49 -1.44 15.50
CA THR A 324 -3.97 -2.81 15.47
C THR A 324 -4.00 -3.45 16.86
N PRO A 325 -5.17 -3.87 17.37
CA PRO A 325 -5.26 -4.48 18.69
C PRO A 325 -4.50 -5.80 18.78
N ASP A 326 -3.80 -6.04 19.90
CA ASP A 326 -3.04 -7.27 20.18
C ASP A 326 -3.80 -8.55 19.83
N LYS A 327 -5.08 -8.64 20.25
CA LYS A 327 -5.96 -9.79 19.99
C LYS A 327 -6.11 -10.16 18.52
N ARG A 328 -5.99 -9.19 17.61
CA ARG A 328 -6.04 -9.44 16.17
C ARG A 328 -4.72 -9.96 15.66
N VAL A 329 -3.61 -9.43 16.17
CA VAL A 329 -2.29 -9.95 15.84
C VAL A 329 -2.13 -11.38 16.34
N ASP A 330 -2.67 -11.71 17.53
CA ASP A 330 -2.68 -13.09 18.05
C ASP A 330 -3.32 -14.09 17.08
N ALA A 331 -4.34 -13.67 16.32
CA ALA A 331 -4.96 -14.51 15.29
C ALA A 331 -4.02 -14.88 14.12
N LEU A 332 -2.93 -14.12 13.94
CA LEU A 332 -1.95 -14.35 12.88
C LEU A 332 -0.80 -15.26 13.33
N ILE A 333 -0.50 -15.33 14.62
CA ILE A 333 0.66 -16.05 15.19
C ILE A 333 0.65 -17.55 14.80
N ASN A 334 -0.52 -18.15 14.72
CA ASN A 334 -0.66 -19.58 14.46
C ASN A 334 -0.72 -19.94 12.95
N LYS A 335 -0.42 -19.01 12.06
CA LYS A 335 -0.35 -19.30 10.64
C LYS A 335 1.00 -19.94 10.28
N PRO A 336 1.03 -21.03 9.49
CA PRO A 336 2.27 -21.78 9.23
C PRO A 336 3.43 -20.94 8.70
N CYS A 337 3.14 -19.96 7.85
CA CYS A 337 4.14 -19.04 7.29
C CYS A 337 4.65 -17.98 8.26
N VAL A 338 3.97 -17.74 9.41
CA VAL A 338 4.36 -16.72 10.39
C VAL A 338 5.38 -17.29 11.36
N GLU A 339 6.66 -16.94 11.15
CA GLU A 339 7.77 -17.47 11.96
C GLU A 339 8.06 -16.65 13.22
N LYS A 340 7.79 -15.34 13.18
CA LYS A 340 8.16 -14.43 14.28
C LYS A 340 7.19 -13.27 14.39
N VAL A 341 6.76 -12.98 15.62
CA VAL A 341 5.95 -11.80 15.95
C VAL A 341 6.58 -11.07 17.12
N VAL A 342 6.84 -9.77 16.97
CA VAL A 342 7.50 -8.95 18.00
C VAL A 342 6.64 -7.71 18.28
N PRO A 343 6.01 -7.63 19.46
CA PRO A 343 5.33 -6.42 19.92
C PRO A 343 6.35 -5.35 20.35
N LEU A 344 6.06 -4.08 20.07
CA LEU A 344 6.87 -2.92 20.45
C LEU A 344 6.10 -2.09 21.48
N PRO A 345 6.43 -2.21 22.79
CA PRO A 345 5.73 -1.49 23.84
C PRO A 345 5.83 0.03 23.70
N GLY A 346 4.69 0.73 23.81
CA GLY A 346 4.61 2.18 23.78
C GLY A 346 4.68 2.82 22.39
N ILE A 347 4.86 2.03 21.34
CA ILE A 347 4.93 2.50 19.95
C ILE A 347 3.53 2.46 19.31
N GLY A 348 3.29 3.35 18.35
CA GLY A 348 2.02 3.47 17.62
C GLY A 348 1.99 2.67 16.31
N HIS A 349 1.22 3.18 15.35
CA HIS A 349 0.93 2.53 14.07
C HIS A 349 2.09 2.60 13.06
N CYS A 350 3.01 3.54 13.25
CA CYS A 350 4.10 3.81 12.32
C CYS A 350 5.49 3.50 12.90
N PRO A 351 5.75 2.27 13.41
CA PRO A 351 6.98 1.96 14.14
C PRO A 351 8.24 2.24 13.35
N HIS A 352 8.23 2.08 12.03
CA HIS A 352 9.36 2.33 11.14
C HIS A 352 9.80 3.82 11.09
N ASP A 353 8.90 4.74 11.46
CA ASP A 353 9.23 6.17 11.57
C ASP A 353 9.28 6.65 13.04
N GLU A 354 8.50 6.01 13.93
CA GLU A 354 8.49 6.33 15.37
C GLU A 354 9.73 5.83 16.10
N ALA A 355 10.15 4.60 15.81
CA ALA A 355 11.24 3.88 16.49
C ALA A 355 12.09 3.06 15.51
N PRO A 356 12.74 3.71 14.52
CA PRO A 356 13.54 3.02 13.52
C PRO A 356 14.71 2.21 14.14
N GLU A 357 15.20 2.62 15.29
CA GLU A 357 16.24 1.93 16.05
C GLU A 357 15.78 0.55 16.57
N LEU A 358 14.49 0.30 16.67
CA LEU A 358 13.92 -1.01 17.01
C LEU A 358 13.52 -1.78 15.75
N VAL A 359 12.97 -1.08 14.76
CA VAL A 359 12.38 -1.70 13.55
C VAL A 359 13.45 -2.08 12.54
N ASN A 360 14.45 -1.24 12.28
CA ASN A 360 15.48 -1.55 11.28
C ASN A 360 16.30 -2.80 11.66
N PRO A 361 16.75 -3.01 12.93
CA PRO A 361 17.39 -4.27 13.31
C PRO A 361 16.50 -5.50 13.13
N PHE A 362 15.19 -5.40 13.40
CA PHE A 362 14.25 -6.48 13.18
C PHE A 362 14.12 -6.83 11.68
N ILE A 363 14.03 -5.82 10.81
CA ILE A 363 14.03 -6.02 9.36
C ILE A 363 15.34 -6.64 8.90
N LEU A 364 16.48 -6.14 9.36
CA LEU A 364 17.80 -6.66 9.00
C LEU A 364 17.97 -8.13 9.41
N GLU A 365 17.46 -8.52 10.58
CA GLU A 365 17.45 -9.93 10.99
C GLU A 365 16.60 -10.79 10.05
N PHE A 366 15.42 -10.30 9.64
CA PHE A 366 14.57 -10.96 8.65
C PHE A 366 15.29 -11.10 7.30
N LEU A 367 15.92 -10.04 6.81
CA LEU A 367 16.66 -10.06 5.55
C LEU A 367 17.78 -11.10 5.54
N LYS A 368 18.50 -11.25 6.66
CA LYS A 368 19.51 -12.30 6.83
C LYS A 368 18.87 -13.70 6.82
N ARG A 369 17.69 -13.87 7.43
CA ARG A 369 16.94 -15.15 7.48
C ARG A 369 16.50 -15.61 6.08
N VAL A 370 16.06 -14.67 5.22
CA VAL A 370 15.52 -14.99 3.89
C VAL A 370 16.55 -14.92 2.77
N LYS A 371 17.80 -14.59 3.08
CA LYS A 371 18.87 -14.53 2.10
C LYS A 371 19.02 -15.90 1.43
N PRO A 372 18.99 -15.99 0.08
CA PRO A 372 19.27 -17.24 -0.61
C PRO A 372 20.63 -17.77 -0.15
N LYS A 373 20.70 -19.04 0.24
CA LYS A 373 21.99 -19.69 0.52
C LYS A 373 22.78 -19.70 -0.78
N ASP A 374 23.96 -19.12 -0.78
CA ASP A 374 24.87 -19.22 -1.92
C ASP A 374 25.13 -20.72 -2.20
N GLU A 375 24.96 -21.13 -3.48
CA GLU A 375 25.20 -22.52 -3.90
C GLU A 375 26.64 -23.02 -3.59
N LYS A 376 27.53 -22.12 -3.16
CA LYS A 376 28.92 -22.42 -2.78
C LYS A 376 29.09 -22.91 -1.33
N GLU A 377 28.09 -22.78 -0.45
CA GLU A 377 28.15 -23.34 0.91
C GLU A 377 27.49 -24.73 1.01
N ALA A 378 26.95 -25.26 -0.09
CA ALA A 378 26.31 -26.56 -0.17
C ALA A 378 27.21 -27.68 -0.75
N GLN A 379 28.49 -27.40 -0.99
CA GLN A 379 29.55 -28.36 -1.34
C GLN A 379 30.59 -28.39 -0.23
#